data_5fa5a24a06b5117723dabd4b73a7c816
#
_entry.id   5fa5a24a06b5117723dabd4b73a7c816
#
_cell.length_a   1.000
_cell.length_b   1.000
_cell.length_c   1.000
_cell.angle_alpha   90.00
_cell.angle_beta   90.00
_cell.angle_gamma   90.00
#
_symmetry.space_group_name_H-M   'P 1'
#
loop_
_entity.id
_entity.type
_entity.pdbx_description
1 polymer ?
#
loop_
_entity_poly.entity_id
_entity_poly.type
_entity_poly.pdbx_seq_one_letter_code
_entity_poly.pdbx_strand_id
1 'polypeptide(L)'
;MKGFTRWLVPATVLAVAAGASTAFSHSRVQALPYVPFVQTSHVWTERQGRLWQDVTSYVDGALAYRQRIADAEKEAEEADIRAIAGGDHDAMVRQGQREDLLVRDIIARCDPALTGQLPTLDGMSWPLAGVTRITSPYGNRVHPIIGEEAFHHGVDLQARYGSPISAAAGGLVLYVGTRTAYGNLLVIVHGGGIATVYGHLWKFAVEPYQHVSAGDLVGYTGNTGFSTGPHLHFEVRQGGEPTDPLEWLPVVDVAPDGEEQ
;
A
#
# COMPACT_ATOMS: atom_id res chain seq x y z
N MET A 1 24.42 20.56 48.54
CA MET A 1 23.76 19.44 47.85
C MET A 1 22.87 20.03 46.78
N LYS A 2 23.33 20.11 45.55
CA LYS A 2 22.53 20.58 44.40
C LYS A 2 22.49 19.44 43.38
N GLY A 3 21.27 18.96 43.07
CA GLY A 3 20.99 17.78 42.28
C GLY A 3 21.40 17.92 40.81
N PHE A 4 22.05 16.91 40.31
CA PHE A 4 22.32 16.70 38.89
C PHE A 4 21.04 16.25 38.18
N THR A 5 20.44 17.13 37.40
CA THR A 5 19.36 16.76 36.49
C THR A 5 20.00 16.13 35.23
N ARG A 6 19.96 14.80 35.12
CA ARG A 6 20.29 14.10 33.88
C ARG A 6 19.23 14.42 32.83
N TRP A 7 19.59 15.16 31.82
CA TRP A 7 18.77 15.28 30.61
C TRP A 7 18.93 14.00 29.79
N LEU A 8 17.92 13.15 29.85
CA LEU A 8 17.74 12.05 28.89
C LEU A 8 17.26 12.68 27.57
N VAL A 9 18.08 12.60 26.53
CA VAL A 9 17.66 12.90 25.16
C VAL A 9 16.62 11.83 24.78
N PRO A 10 15.39 12.19 24.40
CA PRO A 10 14.40 11.20 24.01
C PRO A 10 14.88 10.43 22.78
N ALA A 11 14.83 9.11 22.83
CA ALA A 11 15.21 8.20 21.74
C ALA A 11 14.43 8.47 20.42
N THR A 12 13.34 9.20 20.49
CA THR A 12 12.48 9.60 19.36
C THR A 12 13.16 10.51 18.34
N VAL A 13 14.20 11.27 18.73
CA VAL A 13 14.89 12.17 17.79
C VAL A 13 15.87 11.39 16.87
N LEU A 14 16.37 10.23 17.31
CA LEU A 14 17.24 9.38 16.49
C LEU A 14 16.45 8.58 15.42
N ALA A 15 15.19 8.29 15.65
CA ALA A 15 14.37 7.49 14.72
C ALA A 15 13.97 8.25 13.44
N VAL A 16 13.83 9.60 13.54
CA VAL A 16 13.46 10.43 12.37
C VAL A 16 14.64 10.61 11.41
N ALA A 17 15.88 10.54 11.89
CA ALA A 17 17.07 10.62 11.04
C ALA A 17 17.39 9.31 10.32
N ALA A 18 16.92 8.15 10.83
CA ALA A 18 17.18 6.84 10.26
C ALA A 18 16.25 6.47 9.09
N GLY A 19 15.12 7.17 8.91
CA GLY A 19 14.14 6.89 7.86
C GLY A 19 14.47 7.47 6.48
N ALA A 20 15.60 8.12 6.29
CA ALA A 20 15.93 8.84 5.06
C ALA A 20 17.14 8.28 4.30
N SER A 21 17.54 7.02 4.47
CA SER A 21 18.52 6.40 3.56
C SER A 21 18.65 4.90 3.78
N THR A 22 18.18 4.11 2.85
CA THR A 22 18.50 2.68 2.69
C THR A 22 19.84 2.44 1.99
N ALA A 23 20.84 3.29 2.22
CA ALA A 23 22.16 3.14 1.67
C ALA A 23 23.26 3.64 2.62
N PHE A 24 23.28 3.15 3.87
CA PHE A 24 24.48 3.25 4.69
C PHE A 24 24.88 1.87 5.19
N SER A 25 25.90 1.31 4.52
CA SER A 25 26.54 0.07 4.93
C SER A 25 27.06 0.18 6.37
N HIS A 26 26.86 -0.91 7.13
CA HIS A 26 27.28 -1.08 8.53
C HIS A 26 28.81 -1.14 8.73
N SER A 27 29.54 -0.20 8.19
CA SER A 27 30.99 -0.16 8.45
C SER A 27 31.46 1.27 8.61
N ARG A 28 31.74 1.60 9.86
CA ARG A 28 32.46 2.74 10.44
C ARG A 28 31.62 3.67 11.32
N VAL A 29 31.14 3.15 12.44
CA VAL A 29 31.12 3.97 13.64
C VAL A 29 32.54 3.90 14.19
N GLN A 30 33.42 4.78 13.73
CA GLN A 30 34.67 5.01 14.41
C GLN A 30 34.35 5.68 15.73
N ALA A 31 34.72 5.06 16.83
CA ALA A 31 34.68 5.66 18.15
C ALA A 31 35.40 7.00 18.08
N LEU A 32 34.70 8.08 18.36
CA LEU A 32 35.30 9.40 18.50
C LEU A 32 36.38 9.31 19.58
N PRO A 33 37.58 9.87 19.34
CA PRO A 33 38.65 9.85 20.35
C PRO A 33 38.19 10.50 21.63
N TYR A 34 38.48 9.84 22.78
CA TYR A 34 38.28 10.39 24.11
C TYR A 34 39.07 11.70 24.23
N VAL A 35 38.38 12.84 24.31
CA VAL A 35 38.97 14.13 24.60
C VAL A 35 38.85 14.37 26.09
N PRO A 36 39.99 14.52 26.81
CA PRO A 36 39.90 14.75 28.25
C PRO A 36 39.20 16.08 28.57
N PHE A 37 38.34 16.03 29.57
CA PHE A 37 37.55 17.16 30.07
C PHE A 37 38.45 18.21 30.69
N VAL A 38 38.82 19.24 29.95
CA VAL A 38 39.47 20.44 30.45
C VAL A 38 38.64 21.65 30.09
N GLN A 39 38.04 22.24 31.11
CA GLN A 39 37.50 23.62 31.22
C GLN A 39 37.26 24.39 29.91
N THR A 40 36.18 24.13 29.21
CA THR A 40 35.68 25.00 28.15
C THR A 40 34.15 24.95 28.07
N SER A 41 33.50 25.26 29.19
CA SER A 41 32.03 25.24 29.24
C SER A 41 31.35 26.20 28.24
N HIS A 42 31.97 27.29 27.88
CA HIS A 42 31.42 28.24 26.91
C HIS A 42 31.60 27.80 25.46
N VAL A 43 32.74 27.26 25.06
CA VAL A 43 33.02 26.83 23.70
C VAL A 43 32.18 25.59 23.35
N TRP A 44 31.92 24.69 24.31
CA TRP A 44 31.07 23.53 24.14
C TRP A 44 29.60 23.90 23.93
N THR A 45 29.08 24.86 24.69
CA THR A 45 27.68 25.30 24.55
C THR A 45 27.42 26.01 23.24
N GLU A 46 28.33 26.84 22.76
CA GLU A 46 28.20 27.49 21.47
C GLU A 46 28.34 26.51 20.29
N ARG A 47 29.26 25.55 20.39
CA ARG A 47 29.42 24.51 19.34
C ARG A 47 28.24 23.58 19.29
N GLN A 48 27.70 23.17 20.43
CA GLN A 48 26.45 22.40 20.49
C GLN A 48 25.27 23.19 19.94
N GLY A 49 25.15 24.48 20.30
CA GLY A 49 24.11 25.36 19.77
C GLY A 49 24.15 25.46 18.26
N ARG A 50 25.33 25.64 17.65
CA ARG A 50 25.47 25.65 16.17
C ARG A 50 25.12 24.30 15.55
N LEU A 51 25.60 23.19 16.10
CA LEU A 51 25.26 21.84 15.60
C LEU A 51 23.74 21.60 15.67
N TRP A 52 23.08 22.01 16.74
CA TRP A 52 21.63 21.89 16.84
C TRP A 52 20.90 22.78 15.83
N GLN A 53 21.38 24.01 15.60
CA GLN A 53 20.82 24.89 14.56
C GLN A 53 21.00 24.30 13.17
N ASP A 54 22.19 23.74 12.88
CA ASP A 54 22.45 23.09 11.58
C ASP A 54 21.56 21.86 11.37
N VAL A 55 21.41 21.00 12.39
CA VAL A 55 20.52 19.82 12.35
C VAL A 55 19.07 20.26 12.20
N THR A 56 18.62 21.25 12.95
CA THR A 56 17.24 21.76 12.87
C THR A 56 16.97 22.35 11.49
N SER A 57 17.88 23.16 10.96
CA SER A 57 17.76 23.74 9.63
C SER A 57 17.72 22.66 8.52
N TYR A 58 18.53 21.62 8.67
CA TYR A 58 18.51 20.48 7.74
C TYR A 58 17.18 19.70 7.80
N VAL A 59 16.70 19.41 9.01
CA VAL A 59 15.42 18.73 9.22
C VAL A 59 14.26 19.56 8.66
N ASP A 60 14.23 20.86 8.98
CA ASP A 60 13.18 21.76 8.47
C ASP A 60 13.22 21.87 6.95
N GLY A 61 14.43 21.95 6.36
CA GLY A 61 14.61 21.93 4.92
C GLY A 61 14.12 20.62 4.26
N ALA A 62 14.41 19.48 4.89
CA ALA A 62 13.97 18.17 4.42
C ALA A 62 12.45 18.02 4.54
N LEU A 63 11.85 18.48 5.63
CA LEU A 63 10.40 18.48 5.81
C LEU A 63 9.71 19.41 4.79
N ALA A 64 10.23 20.61 4.59
CA ALA A 64 9.71 21.55 3.60
C ALA A 64 9.85 21.02 2.16
N TYR A 65 10.93 20.30 1.86
CA TYR A 65 11.10 19.62 0.57
C TYR A 65 10.05 18.49 0.38
N ARG A 66 9.88 17.64 1.40
CA ARG A 66 8.87 16.56 1.35
C ARG A 66 7.45 17.13 1.19
N GLN A 67 7.14 18.24 1.88
CA GLN A 67 5.85 18.89 1.74
C GLN A 67 5.63 19.41 0.31
N ARG A 68 6.63 20.07 -0.29
CA ARG A 68 6.54 20.54 -1.68
C ARG A 68 6.33 19.41 -2.68
N ILE A 69 6.99 18.24 -2.48
CA ILE A 69 6.76 17.05 -3.32
C ILE A 69 5.31 16.58 -3.15
N ALA A 70 4.84 16.43 -1.91
CA ALA A 70 3.46 15.99 -1.65
C ALA A 70 2.42 16.97 -2.24
N ASP A 71 2.66 18.27 -2.14
CA ASP A 71 1.77 19.28 -2.72
C ASP A 71 1.76 19.21 -4.26
N ALA A 72 2.93 19.02 -4.89
CA ALA A 72 3.03 18.85 -6.35
C ALA A 72 2.39 17.56 -6.84
N GLU A 73 2.56 16.45 -6.11
CA GLU A 73 1.90 15.17 -6.42
C GLU A 73 0.37 15.30 -6.31
N LYS A 74 -0.13 15.97 -5.29
CA LYS A 74 -1.55 16.24 -5.10
C LYS A 74 -2.10 17.13 -6.23
N GLU A 75 -1.39 18.19 -6.61
CA GLU A 75 -1.81 19.05 -7.71
C GLU A 75 -1.85 18.29 -9.04
N ALA A 76 -0.87 17.43 -9.30
CA ALA A 76 -0.84 16.57 -10.49
C ALA A 76 -2.00 15.56 -10.48
N GLU A 77 -2.31 14.95 -9.32
CA GLU A 77 -3.46 14.05 -9.19
C GLU A 77 -4.78 14.78 -9.44
N GLU A 78 -4.97 15.98 -8.87
CA GLU A 78 -6.16 16.80 -9.10
C GLU A 78 -6.30 17.22 -10.56
N ALA A 79 -5.16 17.48 -11.26
CA ALA A 79 -5.16 17.80 -12.69
C ALA A 79 -5.59 16.61 -13.53
N ASP A 80 -5.07 15.39 -13.23
CA ASP A 80 -5.47 14.17 -13.92
C ASP A 80 -6.96 13.86 -13.67
N ILE A 81 -7.47 14.01 -12.43
CA ILE A 81 -8.89 13.83 -12.14
C ILE A 81 -9.78 14.78 -12.97
N ARG A 82 -9.36 16.05 -13.12
CA ARG A 82 -10.09 17.01 -13.97
C ARG A 82 -10.04 16.62 -15.44
N ALA A 83 -8.89 16.15 -15.93
CA ALA A 83 -8.71 15.70 -17.31
C ALA A 83 -9.54 14.44 -17.60
N ILE A 84 -9.58 13.50 -16.67
CA ILE A 84 -10.41 12.27 -16.73
C ILE A 84 -11.90 12.66 -16.85
N ALA A 85 -12.37 13.62 -16.06
CA ALA A 85 -13.74 14.12 -16.16
C ALA A 85 -14.04 14.75 -17.53
N GLY A 86 -13.01 15.23 -18.24
CA GLY A 86 -13.07 15.71 -19.62
C GLY A 86 -12.91 14.62 -20.69
N GLY A 87 -12.71 13.35 -20.31
CA GLY A 87 -12.55 12.22 -21.22
C GLY A 87 -11.11 11.98 -21.70
N ASP A 88 -10.10 12.49 -20.98
CA ASP A 88 -8.68 12.27 -21.30
C ASP A 88 -8.25 10.84 -20.90
N HIS A 89 -8.03 9.99 -21.89
CA HIS A 89 -7.62 8.60 -21.69
C HIS A 89 -6.19 8.49 -21.16
N ASP A 90 -5.28 9.36 -21.58
CA ASP A 90 -3.90 9.37 -21.06
C ASP A 90 -3.87 9.68 -19.57
N ALA A 91 -4.74 10.57 -19.11
CA ALA A 91 -4.90 10.87 -17.70
C ALA A 91 -5.42 9.64 -16.92
N MET A 92 -6.32 8.84 -17.50
CA MET A 92 -6.77 7.58 -16.90
C MET A 92 -5.61 6.57 -16.75
N VAL A 93 -4.77 6.43 -17.76
CA VAL A 93 -3.58 5.56 -17.72
C VAL A 93 -2.62 6.02 -16.62
N ARG A 94 -2.29 7.32 -16.58
CA ARG A 94 -1.41 7.87 -15.54
C ARG A 94 -1.97 7.66 -14.14
N GLN A 95 -3.28 7.83 -13.97
CA GLN A 95 -3.94 7.64 -12.67
C GLN A 95 -3.90 6.17 -12.23
N GLY A 96 -4.17 5.23 -13.15
CA GLY A 96 -4.05 3.80 -12.87
C GLY A 96 -2.64 3.39 -12.43
N GLN A 97 -1.61 3.88 -13.14
CA GLN A 97 -0.20 3.63 -12.80
C GLN A 97 0.17 4.23 -11.42
N ARG A 98 -0.31 5.43 -11.12
CA ARG A 98 -0.08 6.07 -9.81
C ARG A 98 -0.70 5.28 -8.67
N GLU A 99 -1.90 4.76 -8.87
CA GLU A 99 -2.58 3.95 -7.84
C GLU A 99 -1.96 2.56 -7.68
N ASP A 100 -1.43 1.96 -8.75
CA ASP A 100 -0.64 0.73 -8.65
C ASP A 100 0.62 0.93 -7.79
N LEU A 101 1.37 2.01 -8.05
CA LEU A 101 2.53 2.37 -7.23
C LEU A 101 2.15 2.63 -5.77
N LEU A 102 0.99 3.24 -5.52
CA LEU A 102 0.47 3.45 -4.17
C LEU A 102 0.19 2.12 -3.46
N VAL A 103 -0.45 1.16 -4.13
CA VAL A 103 -0.73 -0.17 -3.55
C VAL A 103 0.57 -0.89 -3.23
N ARG A 104 1.58 -0.84 -4.12
CA ARG A 104 2.93 -1.38 -3.85
C ARG A 104 3.56 -0.75 -2.61
N ASP A 105 3.50 0.57 -2.50
CA ASP A 105 4.06 1.33 -1.37
C ASP A 105 3.34 1.01 -0.05
N ILE A 106 2.00 0.92 -0.07
CA ILE A 106 1.20 0.50 1.08
C ILE A 106 1.65 -0.87 1.59
N ILE A 107 1.82 -1.84 0.70
CA ILE A 107 2.25 -3.20 1.06
C ILE A 107 3.72 -3.21 1.53
N ALA A 108 4.61 -2.51 0.83
CA ALA A 108 6.03 -2.47 1.14
C ALA A 108 6.34 -1.79 2.49
N ARG A 109 5.52 -0.85 2.92
CA ARG A 109 5.66 -0.15 4.22
C ARG A 109 4.99 -0.89 5.39
N CYS A 110 4.35 -2.03 5.12
CA CYS A 110 3.79 -2.83 6.21
C CYS A 110 4.92 -3.25 7.16
N ASP A 111 4.72 -2.98 8.45
CA ASP A 111 5.70 -3.33 9.49
C ASP A 111 5.90 -4.86 9.51
N PRO A 112 7.13 -5.36 9.29
CA PRO A 112 7.43 -6.79 9.39
C PRO A 112 7.05 -7.41 10.74
N ALA A 113 7.02 -6.61 11.82
CA ALA A 113 6.57 -7.09 13.13
C ALA A 113 5.07 -7.43 13.16
N LEU A 114 4.26 -6.77 12.31
CA LEU A 114 2.84 -7.07 12.18
C LEU A 114 2.62 -8.32 11.30
N THR A 115 3.37 -8.45 10.21
CA THR A 115 3.23 -9.59 9.28
C THR A 115 3.92 -10.86 9.78
N GLY A 116 4.99 -10.74 10.58
CA GLY A 116 5.69 -11.89 11.17
C GLY A 116 4.87 -12.68 12.18
N GLN A 117 3.75 -12.13 12.67
CA GLN A 117 2.79 -12.81 13.54
C GLN A 117 1.63 -13.46 12.77
N LEU A 118 1.52 -13.18 11.46
CA LEU A 118 0.49 -13.78 10.64
C LEU A 118 0.85 -15.24 10.33
N PRO A 119 -0.14 -16.16 10.33
CA PRO A 119 0.11 -17.55 9.96
C PRO A 119 0.66 -17.62 8.52
N THR A 120 1.50 -18.60 8.26
CA THR A 120 1.89 -18.94 6.89
C THR A 120 0.66 -19.21 6.07
N LEU A 121 0.66 -18.73 4.82
CA LEU A 121 -0.45 -18.91 3.91
C LEU A 121 -0.60 -20.40 3.57
N ASP A 122 -1.72 -20.99 3.91
CA ASP A 122 -2.02 -22.43 3.72
C ASP A 122 -2.97 -22.64 2.52
N GLY A 123 -2.86 -21.75 1.52
CA GLY A 123 -3.74 -21.66 0.35
C GLY A 123 -4.69 -20.47 0.43
N MET A 124 -5.38 -20.23 -0.68
CA MET A 124 -6.41 -19.19 -0.79
C MET A 124 -7.77 -19.81 -1.15
N SER A 125 -8.82 -19.12 -0.78
CA SER A 125 -10.19 -19.41 -1.19
C SER A 125 -10.67 -18.36 -2.19
N TRP A 126 -11.61 -18.72 -3.04
CA TRP A 126 -12.27 -17.74 -3.91
C TRP A 126 -12.95 -16.64 -3.06
N PRO A 127 -12.70 -15.36 -3.40
CA PRO A 127 -13.26 -14.23 -2.62
C PRO A 127 -14.78 -14.05 -2.83
N LEU A 128 -15.34 -14.70 -3.83
CA LEU A 128 -16.79 -14.74 -4.10
C LEU A 128 -17.28 -16.19 -4.10
N ALA A 129 -18.34 -16.45 -3.39
CA ALA A 129 -18.97 -17.77 -3.40
C ALA A 129 -19.63 -18.03 -4.77
N GLY A 130 -19.40 -19.22 -5.32
CA GLY A 130 -20.00 -19.62 -6.58
C GLY A 130 -19.53 -18.83 -7.79
N VAL A 131 -18.29 -18.34 -7.78
CA VAL A 131 -17.67 -17.73 -8.97
C VAL A 131 -17.62 -18.76 -10.08
N THR A 132 -18.28 -18.44 -11.19
CA THR A 132 -18.35 -19.30 -12.37
C THR A 132 -17.68 -18.66 -13.58
N ARG A 133 -17.34 -17.35 -13.50
CA ARG A 133 -16.84 -16.65 -14.68
C ARG A 133 -15.82 -15.56 -14.32
N ILE A 134 -14.68 -15.62 -15.02
CA ILE A 134 -13.68 -14.58 -15.09
C ILE A 134 -14.01 -13.73 -16.32
N THR A 135 -14.33 -12.46 -16.12
CA THR A 135 -14.69 -11.54 -17.21
C THR A 135 -13.46 -10.86 -17.83
N SER A 136 -12.35 -10.80 -17.07
CA SER A 136 -11.07 -10.31 -17.57
C SER A 136 -9.91 -10.99 -16.83
N PRO A 137 -9.00 -11.65 -17.55
CA PRO A 137 -7.85 -12.32 -16.95
C PRO A 137 -6.73 -11.33 -16.58
N TYR A 138 -5.79 -11.80 -15.77
CA TYR A 138 -4.51 -11.17 -15.49
C TYR A 138 -3.65 -11.08 -16.75
N GLY A 139 -2.87 -10.01 -16.89
CA GLY A 139 -1.89 -9.83 -17.95
C GLY A 139 -2.30 -8.78 -19.00
N ASN A 140 -1.63 -8.81 -20.14
CA ASN A 140 -1.87 -7.85 -21.22
C ASN A 140 -3.25 -8.05 -21.86
N ARG A 141 -4.01 -6.96 -21.92
CA ARG A 141 -5.34 -6.92 -22.57
C ARG A 141 -5.63 -5.55 -23.14
N VAL A 142 -6.61 -5.46 -24.01
CA VAL A 142 -7.19 -4.17 -24.39
C VAL A 142 -8.05 -3.67 -23.23
N HIS A 143 -7.74 -2.48 -22.72
CA HIS A 143 -8.47 -1.89 -21.59
C HIS A 143 -9.90 -1.51 -22.03
N PRO A 144 -10.95 -1.95 -21.31
CA PRO A 144 -12.34 -1.85 -21.79
C PRO A 144 -12.86 -0.41 -21.89
N ILE A 145 -12.26 0.55 -21.19
CA ILE A 145 -12.68 1.96 -21.22
C ILE A 145 -11.79 2.77 -22.17
N ILE A 146 -10.47 2.53 -22.13
CA ILE A 146 -9.48 3.31 -22.88
C ILE A 146 -9.35 2.81 -24.33
N GLY A 147 -9.53 1.51 -24.56
CA GLY A 147 -9.42 0.89 -25.88
C GLY A 147 -7.97 0.63 -26.33
N GLU A 148 -6.99 0.81 -25.45
CA GLU A 148 -5.56 0.60 -25.70
C GLU A 148 -5.06 -0.64 -24.96
N GLU A 149 -3.88 -1.15 -25.35
CA GLU A 149 -3.22 -2.23 -24.61
C GLU A 149 -2.78 -1.75 -23.23
N ALA A 150 -3.19 -2.49 -22.20
CA ALA A 150 -2.81 -2.24 -20.82
C ALA A 150 -2.62 -3.54 -20.08
N PHE A 151 -1.73 -3.51 -19.09
CA PHE A 151 -1.53 -4.66 -18.21
C PHE A 151 -2.57 -4.66 -17.09
N HIS A 152 -3.28 -5.77 -16.94
CA HIS A 152 -4.26 -6.01 -15.88
C HIS A 152 -3.60 -6.70 -14.70
N HIS A 153 -3.54 -6.04 -13.55
CA HIS A 153 -2.81 -6.49 -12.38
C HIS A 153 -3.52 -7.59 -11.57
N GLY A 154 -4.74 -7.97 -11.96
CA GLY A 154 -5.56 -8.96 -11.28
C GLY A 154 -6.49 -9.71 -12.23
N VAL A 155 -7.54 -10.27 -11.66
CA VAL A 155 -8.65 -10.86 -12.40
C VAL A 155 -9.95 -10.14 -12.05
N ASP A 156 -10.82 -9.97 -13.06
CA ASP A 156 -12.17 -9.45 -12.84
C ASP A 156 -13.14 -10.62 -12.74
N LEU A 157 -13.79 -10.73 -11.59
CA LEU A 157 -14.73 -11.79 -11.27
C LEU A 157 -16.16 -11.29 -11.44
N GLN A 158 -16.94 -11.95 -12.31
CA GLN A 158 -18.34 -11.58 -12.51
C GLN A 158 -19.11 -11.68 -11.20
N ALA A 159 -19.84 -10.61 -10.87
CA ALA A 159 -20.69 -10.60 -9.69
C ALA A 159 -21.89 -9.67 -9.87
N ARG A 160 -22.96 -9.93 -9.14
CA ARG A 160 -24.07 -8.97 -9.02
C ARG A 160 -23.64 -7.86 -8.07
N TYR A 161 -24.18 -6.66 -8.28
CA TYR A 161 -24.01 -5.56 -7.35
C TYR A 161 -24.47 -5.98 -5.94
N GLY A 162 -23.64 -5.73 -4.93
CA GLY A 162 -23.94 -6.07 -3.54
C GLY A 162 -23.71 -7.54 -3.17
N SER A 163 -23.09 -8.35 -4.02
CA SER A 163 -22.69 -9.70 -3.62
C SER A 163 -21.64 -9.67 -2.50
N PRO A 164 -21.73 -10.55 -1.48
CA PRO A 164 -20.76 -10.56 -0.39
C PRO A 164 -19.38 -11.01 -0.89
N ILE A 165 -18.34 -10.32 -0.41
CA ILE A 165 -16.93 -10.62 -0.66
C ILE A 165 -16.32 -11.17 0.61
N SER A 166 -15.65 -12.31 0.51
CA SER A 166 -14.93 -12.94 1.62
C SER A 166 -13.42 -12.71 1.51
N ALA A 167 -12.73 -12.68 2.64
CA ALA A 167 -11.28 -12.71 2.68
C ALA A 167 -10.76 -14.01 2.04
N ALA A 168 -9.91 -13.89 1.03
CA ALA A 168 -9.36 -15.06 0.34
C ALA A 168 -8.44 -15.89 1.23
N ALA A 169 -7.79 -15.26 2.22
CA ALA A 169 -6.96 -15.90 3.24
C ALA A 169 -7.03 -15.11 4.56
N GLY A 170 -6.60 -15.75 5.64
CA GLY A 170 -6.46 -15.06 6.94
C GLY A 170 -5.35 -14.02 6.90
N GLY A 171 -5.57 -12.86 7.55
CA GLY A 171 -4.60 -11.77 7.51
C GLY A 171 -5.00 -10.54 8.32
N LEU A 172 -4.30 -9.45 8.03
CA LEU A 172 -4.52 -8.12 8.63
C LEU A 172 -4.99 -7.15 7.55
N VAL A 173 -6.09 -6.46 7.78
CA VAL A 173 -6.57 -5.38 6.91
C VAL A 173 -5.58 -4.22 6.99
N LEU A 174 -4.87 -3.96 5.90
CA LEU A 174 -3.85 -2.93 5.86
C LEU A 174 -4.41 -1.58 5.39
N TYR A 175 -5.33 -1.61 4.44
CA TYR A 175 -5.90 -0.41 3.84
C TYR A 175 -7.39 -0.58 3.53
N VAL A 176 -8.16 0.46 3.81
CA VAL A 176 -9.55 0.64 3.42
C VAL A 176 -9.74 2.08 3.00
N GLY A 177 -10.18 2.34 1.77
CA GLY A 177 -10.37 3.70 1.29
C GLY A 177 -10.84 3.76 -0.15
N THR A 178 -11.15 4.97 -0.63
CA THR A 178 -11.60 5.20 -2.01
C THR A 178 -10.46 5.77 -2.84
N ARG A 179 -10.33 5.28 -4.08
CA ARG A 179 -9.38 5.71 -5.09
C ARG A 179 -10.09 5.98 -6.41
N THR A 180 -9.46 6.73 -7.30
CA THR A 180 -10.08 7.11 -8.58
C THR A 180 -10.19 5.92 -9.53
N ALA A 181 -9.12 5.14 -9.69
CA ALA A 181 -9.10 3.98 -10.58
C ALA A 181 -9.70 2.74 -9.92
N TYR A 182 -9.19 2.32 -8.74
CA TYR A 182 -9.71 1.17 -8.01
C TYR A 182 -11.11 1.36 -7.42
N GLY A 183 -11.61 2.59 -7.34
CA GLY A 183 -12.83 2.88 -6.60
C GLY A 183 -12.67 2.60 -5.11
N ASN A 184 -13.61 1.95 -4.48
CA ASN A 184 -13.47 1.49 -3.11
C ASN A 184 -12.51 0.30 -3.08
N LEU A 185 -11.38 0.51 -2.42
CA LEU A 185 -10.22 -0.35 -2.38
C LEU A 185 -9.99 -0.90 -0.97
N LEU A 186 -9.80 -2.21 -0.88
CA LEU A 186 -9.39 -2.94 0.32
C LEU A 186 -8.10 -3.69 0.04
N VAL A 187 -7.14 -3.63 0.97
CA VAL A 187 -5.89 -4.41 0.93
C VAL A 187 -5.76 -5.19 2.22
N ILE A 188 -5.56 -6.50 2.11
CA ILE A 188 -5.30 -7.41 3.22
C ILE A 188 -3.91 -8.01 3.04
N VAL A 189 -3.08 -7.94 4.08
CA VAL A 189 -1.76 -8.58 4.09
C VAL A 189 -1.84 -9.91 4.83
N HIS A 190 -1.12 -10.90 4.29
CA HIS A 190 -1.05 -12.26 4.79
C HIS A 190 0.39 -12.61 5.19
N GLY A 191 0.61 -13.78 5.72
CA GLY A 191 1.96 -14.29 5.99
C GLY A 191 2.77 -14.48 4.70
N GLY A 192 4.10 -14.48 4.81
CA GLY A 192 4.99 -14.74 3.68
C GLY A 192 5.15 -13.60 2.66
N GLY A 193 4.76 -12.37 3.03
CA GLY A 193 4.86 -11.21 2.13
C GLY A 193 3.80 -11.16 1.04
N ILE A 194 2.72 -11.90 1.22
CA ILE A 194 1.56 -11.95 0.30
C ILE A 194 0.53 -10.91 0.73
N ALA A 195 -0.12 -10.30 -0.23
CA ALA A 195 -1.28 -9.44 -0.02
C ALA A 195 -2.36 -9.72 -1.06
N THR A 196 -3.62 -9.50 -0.67
CA THR A 196 -4.76 -9.50 -1.59
C THR A 196 -5.37 -8.12 -1.69
N VAL A 197 -5.81 -7.76 -2.89
CA VAL A 197 -6.39 -6.47 -3.22
C VAL A 197 -7.80 -6.71 -3.77
N TYR A 198 -8.75 -5.92 -3.29
CA TYR A 198 -10.15 -5.99 -3.67
C TYR A 198 -10.59 -4.61 -4.14
N GLY A 199 -10.91 -4.47 -5.42
CA GLY A 199 -11.31 -3.23 -6.07
C GLY A 199 -12.78 -3.18 -6.45
N HIS A 200 -13.26 -1.98 -6.75
CA HIS A 200 -14.60 -1.63 -7.23
C HIS A 200 -15.73 -1.95 -6.25
N LEU A 201 -15.43 -2.03 -4.94
CA LEU A 201 -16.39 -2.38 -3.91
C LEU A 201 -17.51 -1.33 -3.82
N TRP A 202 -18.69 -1.78 -3.44
CA TRP A 202 -19.78 -0.90 -3.03
C TRP A 202 -19.59 -0.43 -1.59
N LYS A 203 -19.27 -1.39 -0.69
CA LYS A 203 -19.21 -1.14 0.74
C LYS A 203 -18.17 -2.06 1.38
N PHE A 204 -17.45 -1.53 2.37
CA PHE A 204 -16.58 -2.30 3.24
C PHE A 204 -17.38 -2.91 4.40
N ALA A 205 -16.97 -4.09 4.87
CA ALA A 205 -17.47 -4.76 6.07
C ALA A 205 -16.40 -4.85 7.18
N VAL A 206 -15.21 -4.30 6.93
CA VAL A 206 -14.05 -4.32 7.82
C VAL A 206 -13.44 -2.93 7.94
N GLU A 207 -12.60 -2.74 8.97
CA GLU A 207 -11.86 -1.51 9.23
C GLU A 207 -10.34 -1.75 9.13
N PRO A 208 -9.52 -0.70 8.94
CA PRO A 208 -8.06 -0.83 8.97
C PRO A 208 -7.58 -1.46 10.28
N TYR A 209 -6.55 -2.31 10.15
CA TYR A 209 -5.91 -3.05 11.25
C TYR A 209 -6.78 -4.13 11.92
N GLN A 210 -7.92 -4.45 11.34
CA GLN A 210 -8.72 -5.60 11.76
C GLN A 210 -8.06 -6.91 11.28
N HIS A 211 -7.97 -7.91 12.16
CA HIS A 211 -7.62 -9.28 11.79
C HIS A 211 -8.85 -9.96 11.19
N VAL A 212 -8.63 -10.71 10.11
CA VAL A 212 -9.66 -11.51 9.44
C VAL A 212 -9.17 -12.94 9.24
N SER A 213 -10.10 -13.89 9.26
CA SER A 213 -9.86 -15.27 8.86
C SER A 213 -10.26 -15.48 7.39
N ALA A 214 -9.73 -16.52 6.76
CA ALA A 214 -10.20 -16.93 5.45
C ALA A 214 -11.74 -17.18 5.49
N GLY A 215 -12.46 -16.62 4.52
CA GLY A 215 -13.92 -16.72 4.45
C GLY A 215 -14.70 -15.65 5.22
N ASP A 216 -14.06 -14.84 6.06
CA ASP A 216 -14.73 -13.72 6.75
C ASP A 216 -15.24 -12.70 5.73
N LEU A 217 -16.43 -12.15 5.99
CA LEU A 217 -17.02 -11.09 5.18
C LEU A 217 -16.18 -9.82 5.28
N VAL A 218 -15.66 -9.33 4.12
CA VAL A 218 -14.82 -8.13 4.08
C VAL A 218 -15.43 -6.96 3.33
N GLY A 219 -16.45 -7.21 2.51
CA GLY A 219 -17.13 -6.17 1.74
C GLY A 219 -18.21 -6.70 0.82
N TYR A 220 -18.64 -5.84 -0.08
CA TYR A 220 -19.66 -6.15 -1.07
C TYR A 220 -19.25 -5.62 -2.43
N THR A 221 -19.53 -6.38 -3.48
CA THR A 221 -19.24 -6.00 -4.87
C THR A 221 -20.00 -4.76 -5.30
N GLY A 222 -19.36 -3.94 -6.13
CA GLY A 222 -19.92 -2.69 -6.60
C GLY A 222 -19.55 -2.39 -8.06
N ASN A 223 -19.53 -1.10 -8.38
CA ASN A 223 -19.16 -0.56 -9.69
C ASN A 223 -18.53 0.83 -9.49
N THR A 224 -17.61 0.95 -8.52
CA THR A 224 -16.93 2.21 -8.21
C THR A 224 -15.60 2.30 -8.94
N GLY A 225 -15.09 3.53 -9.19
CA GLY A 225 -13.84 3.74 -9.91
C GLY A 225 -13.95 3.49 -11.42
N PHE A 226 -12.85 3.01 -12.04
CA PHE A 226 -12.80 2.70 -13.48
C PHE A 226 -13.41 1.34 -13.76
N SER A 227 -14.72 1.27 -13.74
CA SER A 227 -15.50 0.04 -13.92
C SER A 227 -16.63 0.25 -14.92
N THR A 228 -16.86 -0.73 -15.79
CA THR A 228 -17.92 -0.72 -16.80
C THR A 228 -19.20 -1.41 -16.34
N GLY A 229 -19.18 -2.11 -15.22
CA GLY A 229 -20.32 -2.84 -14.67
C GLY A 229 -19.97 -3.56 -13.37
N PRO A 230 -20.96 -4.07 -12.62
CA PRO A 230 -20.70 -4.73 -11.35
C PRO A 230 -19.80 -5.96 -11.48
N HIS A 231 -18.67 -5.97 -10.78
CA HIS A 231 -17.73 -7.08 -10.69
C HIS A 231 -16.84 -6.90 -9.46
N LEU A 232 -16.01 -7.86 -9.15
CA LEU A 232 -14.89 -7.75 -8.22
C LEU A 232 -13.58 -7.78 -9.01
N HIS A 233 -12.81 -6.72 -8.92
CA HIS A 233 -11.40 -6.74 -9.28
C HIS A 233 -10.60 -7.34 -8.13
N PHE A 234 -9.87 -8.43 -8.38
CA PHE A 234 -9.13 -9.17 -7.36
C PHE A 234 -7.69 -9.38 -7.78
N GLU A 235 -6.74 -8.99 -6.90
CA GLU A 235 -5.31 -9.19 -7.12
C GLU A 235 -4.69 -10.03 -6.00
N VAL A 236 -3.63 -10.76 -6.35
CA VAL A 236 -2.67 -11.33 -5.42
C VAL A 236 -1.31 -10.69 -5.69
N ARG A 237 -0.70 -10.18 -4.63
CA ARG A 237 0.61 -9.52 -4.72
C ARG A 237 1.62 -10.21 -3.83
N GLN A 238 2.84 -10.40 -4.34
CA GLN A 238 3.97 -10.92 -3.60
C GLN A 238 5.05 -9.84 -3.47
N GLY A 239 5.35 -9.42 -2.25
CA GLY A 239 6.28 -8.31 -2.00
C GLY A 239 5.84 -6.97 -2.63
N GLY A 240 4.53 -6.80 -2.85
CA GLY A 240 3.93 -5.63 -3.51
C GLY A 240 3.75 -5.79 -5.03
N GLU A 241 4.46 -6.72 -5.68
CA GLU A 241 4.32 -6.98 -7.11
C GLU A 241 3.10 -7.86 -7.40
N PRO A 242 2.30 -7.53 -8.44
CA PRO A 242 1.16 -8.33 -8.83
C PRO A 242 1.59 -9.67 -9.43
N THR A 243 0.85 -10.72 -9.10
CA THR A 243 1.01 -12.08 -9.64
C THR A 243 -0.32 -12.57 -10.19
N ASP A 244 -0.31 -13.60 -11.03
CA ASP A 244 -1.57 -14.17 -11.54
C ASP A 244 -2.36 -14.79 -10.37
N PRO A 245 -3.56 -14.25 -10.03
CA PRO A 245 -4.36 -14.79 -8.94
C PRO A 245 -4.76 -16.25 -9.12
N LEU A 246 -4.81 -16.74 -10.36
CA LEU A 246 -5.20 -18.13 -10.66
C LEU A 246 -4.13 -19.14 -10.23
N GLU A 247 -2.89 -18.72 -10.01
CA GLU A 247 -1.84 -19.59 -9.45
C GLU A 247 -2.03 -19.82 -7.94
N TRP A 248 -2.84 -19.00 -7.28
CA TRP A 248 -3.07 -19.03 -5.84
C TRP A 248 -4.43 -19.60 -5.43
N LEU A 249 -5.41 -19.45 -6.33
CA LEU A 249 -6.79 -19.86 -6.09
C LEU A 249 -6.98 -21.35 -6.46
N PRO A 250 -7.86 -22.08 -5.75
CA PRO A 250 -8.15 -23.47 -6.09
C PRO A 250 -8.73 -23.56 -7.52
N VAL A 251 -8.29 -24.58 -8.24
CA VAL A 251 -8.85 -24.88 -9.56
C VAL A 251 -10.36 -25.13 -9.40
N VAL A 252 -11.15 -24.34 -10.09
CA VAL A 252 -12.59 -24.58 -10.22
C VAL A 252 -12.74 -25.39 -11.49
N ASP A 253 -13.33 -26.60 -11.42
CA ASP A 253 -13.83 -27.28 -12.59
C ASP A 253 -14.96 -26.43 -13.18
N VAL A 254 -14.59 -25.51 -14.07
CA VAL A 254 -15.56 -24.80 -14.90
C VAL A 254 -16.12 -25.85 -15.81
N ALA A 255 -17.34 -26.32 -15.54
CA ALA A 255 -18.04 -27.14 -16.48
C ALA A 255 -18.05 -26.39 -17.83
N PRO A 256 -17.67 -27.03 -18.94
CA PRO A 256 -17.78 -26.40 -20.26
C PRO A 256 -19.23 -25.93 -20.40
N ASP A 257 -19.38 -24.72 -20.94
CA ASP A 257 -20.67 -24.06 -21.14
C ASP A 257 -21.70 -25.09 -21.60
N GLY A 258 -22.61 -25.47 -20.68
CA GLY A 258 -23.67 -26.40 -21.00
C GLY A 258 -24.59 -25.70 -21.99
N GLU A 259 -24.74 -26.33 -23.14
CA GLU A 259 -25.81 -26.05 -24.08
C GLU A 259 -27.12 -25.93 -23.29
N GLU A 260 -27.73 -24.73 -23.34
CA GLU A 260 -29.11 -24.55 -22.88
C GLU A 260 -29.99 -25.54 -23.61
N GLN A 261 -30.59 -26.49 -22.84
CA GLN A 261 -31.71 -27.28 -23.28
C GLN A 261 -33.02 -26.58 -22.97
#